data_e7c2808e9c8d12e150389708b41bc44f
#
_entry.id   e7c2808e9c8d12e150389708b41bc44f
#
_cell.length_a   1.000
_cell.length_b   1.000
_cell.length_c   1.000
_cell.angle_alpha   90.00
_cell.angle_beta   90.00
_cell.angle_gamma   90.00
#
_symmetry.space_group_name_H-M   'P 1'
#
loop_
_entity.id
_entity.type
_entity.pdbx_description
1 polymer ?
#
loop_
_entity_poly.entity_id
_entity_poly.type
_entity_poly.pdbx_seq_one_letter_code
_entity_poly.pdbx_strand_id
1 'polypeptide(L)'
;PVTKEKRTKAAGENLIDAEALYQDWLSYTTYEGKQQAKEEMVRLMIDESGYTDDWLTQFGFSFDTASTFAGNSWCAYTPITGKKALTEGYYTEAYKRFQELGGTYLLETEGYDLIQEDGKVTGILARSTADGTEYVIHADAVILATGGFAGSAEMEEKYFENTYYPIKGAWKMFGMQQNDGKMIQAALDD
;
A
#
# COMPACT_ATOMS: atom_id res chain seq x y z
N PRO A 1 -13.89 -0.11 -6.24
CA PRO A 1 -14.12 -0.81 -7.51
C PRO A 1 -13.58 -0.03 -8.70
N VAL A 2 -13.10 -0.73 -9.70
CA VAL A 2 -12.67 -0.17 -10.99
C VAL A 2 -13.80 0.66 -11.60
N THR A 3 -13.53 1.70 -12.34
CA THR A 3 -14.57 2.49 -13.00
C THR A 3 -15.41 1.64 -13.94
N LYS A 4 -16.66 2.06 -14.16
CA LYS A 4 -17.59 1.32 -15.01
C LYS A 4 -17.02 1.08 -16.40
N GLU A 5 -16.40 2.08 -17.01
CA GLU A 5 -15.83 1.97 -18.37
C GLU A 5 -14.70 0.95 -18.42
N LYS A 6 -13.90 0.83 -17.39
CA LYS A 6 -12.74 -0.07 -17.38
C LYS A 6 -13.09 -1.48 -16.98
N ARG A 7 -13.96 -1.66 -16.00
CA ARG A 7 -14.47 -2.99 -15.65
C ARG A 7 -15.16 -3.64 -16.78
N THR A 8 -15.80 -2.84 -17.58
CA THR A 8 -16.71 -3.28 -18.62
C THR A 8 -16.09 -3.33 -19.99
N LYS A 9 -14.84 -2.91 -20.16
CA LYS A 9 -14.18 -3.01 -21.45
C LYS A 9 -14.18 -4.44 -21.99
N ALA A 10 -14.18 -5.43 -21.11
CA ALA A 10 -14.30 -6.82 -21.46
C ALA A 10 -15.74 -7.37 -21.47
N ALA A 11 -16.68 -6.80 -20.72
CA ALA A 11 -17.96 -7.43 -20.44
C ALA A 11 -19.20 -6.51 -20.43
N GLY A 12 -19.03 -5.20 -20.51
CA GLY A 12 -20.17 -4.26 -20.50
C GLY A 12 -20.89 -4.10 -19.15
N GLU A 13 -20.45 -4.76 -18.08
CA GLU A 13 -21.13 -4.77 -16.78
C GLU A 13 -20.14 -4.59 -15.62
N ASN A 14 -20.64 -4.11 -14.48
CA ASN A 14 -19.87 -4.13 -13.24
C ASN A 14 -19.63 -5.59 -12.82
N LEU A 15 -18.39 -5.98 -12.67
CA LEU A 15 -18.04 -7.34 -12.24
C LEU A 15 -18.39 -7.60 -10.78
N ILE A 16 -18.48 -6.55 -9.99
CA ILE A 16 -18.69 -6.66 -8.55
C ILE A 16 -19.69 -5.60 -8.12
N ASP A 17 -20.66 -6.04 -7.31
CA ASP A 17 -21.51 -5.14 -6.55
C ASP A 17 -20.67 -4.53 -5.40
N ALA A 18 -20.53 -3.22 -5.40
CA ALA A 18 -19.68 -2.52 -4.44
C ALA A 18 -20.22 -2.63 -3.00
N GLU A 19 -21.54 -2.65 -2.83
CA GLU A 19 -22.13 -2.81 -1.51
C GLU A 19 -21.97 -4.24 -0.99
N ALA A 20 -22.20 -5.23 -1.82
CA ALA A 20 -21.98 -6.63 -1.47
C ALA A 20 -20.50 -6.89 -1.12
N LEU A 21 -19.54 -6.32 -1.87
CA LEU A 21 -18.12 -6.39 -1.55
C LEU A 21 -17.80 -5.74 -0.21
N TYR A 22 -18.39 -4.58 0.06
CA TYR A 22 -18.20 -3.88 1.33
C TYR A 22 -18.67 -4.73 2.51
N GLN A 23 -19.86 -5.29 2.44
CA GLN A 23 -20.43 -6.13 3.49
C GLN A 23 -19.62 -7.40 3.71
N ASP A 24 -19.17 -8.03 2.63
CA ASP A 24 -18.32 -9.22 2.70
C ASP A 24 -16.97 -8.90 3.36
N TRP A 25 -16.37 -7.76 3.01
CA TRP A 25 -15.13 -7.32 3.63
C TRP A 25 -15.26 -7.06 5.13
N LEU A 26 -16.32 -6.38 5.55
CA LEU A 26 -16.60 -6.17 6.97
C LEU A 26 -16.80 -7.49 7.72
N SER A 27 -17.52 -8.43 7.11
CA SER A 27 -17.69 -9.78 7.66
C SER A 27 -16.35 -10.50 7.82
N TYR A 28 -15.52 -10.48 6.78
CA TYR A 28 -14.19 -11.11 6.79
C TYR A 28 -13.25 -10.53 7.84
N THR A 29 -13.33 -9.23 8.07
CA THR A 29 -12.48 -8.53 9.05
C THR A 29 -13.08 -8.43 10.45
N THR A 30 -14.19 -9.11 10.71
CA THR A 30 -14.78 -9.20 12.04
C THR A 30 -14.20 -10.42 12.79
N TYR A 31 -13.56 -10.17 13.92
CA TYR A 31 -13.00 -11.22 14.79
C TYR A 31 -13.66 -11.18 16.17
N GLU A 32 -14.15 -12.33 16.65
CA GLU A 32 -14.87 -12.45 17.92
C GLU A 32 -15.98 -11.41 18.11
N GLY A 33 -16.72 -11.11 17.03
CA GLY A 33 -17.80 -10.12 17.03
C GLY A 33 -17.35 -8.66 17.05
N LYS A 34 -16.04 -8.40 16.91
CA LYS A 34 -15.49 -7.04 16.83
C LYS A 34 -14.94 -6.78 15.45
N GLN A 35 -15.35 -5.68 14.86
CA GLN A 35 -14.78 -5.19 13.60
C GLN A 35 -13.35 -4.72 13.82
N GLN A 36 -12.41 -5.25 13.04
CA GLN A 36 -10.98 -4.91 13.10
C GLN A 36 -10.59 -3.85 12.06
N ALA A 37 -11.29 -3.78 10.94
CA ALA A 37 -11.05 -2.77 9.93
C ALA A 37 -11.80 -1.47 10.25
N LYS A 38 -11.24 -0.35 9.86
CA LYS A 38 -11.95 0.93 9.87
C LYS A 38 -12.90 0.96 8.67
N GLU A 39 -14.19 0.98 8.94
CA GLU A 39 -15.25 0.87 7.93
C GLU A 39 -15.13 1.96 6.85
N GLU A 40 -14.82 3.19 7.27
CA GLU A 40 -14.62 4.31 6.35
C GLU A 40 -13.45 4.10 5.40
N MET A 41 -12.39 3.43 5.84
CA MET A 41 -11.24 3.12 5.00
C MET A 41 -11.56 2.02 3.98
N VAL A 42 -12.33 1.02 4.41
CA VAL A 42 -12.80 -0.02 3.49
C VAL A 42 -13.70 0.59 2.41
N ARG A 43 -14.62 1.46 2.82
CA ARG A 43 -15.51 2.17 1.88
C ARG A 43 -14.71 3.02 0.90
N LEU A 44 -13.80 3.85 1.40
CA LEU A 44 -12.93 4.70 0.58
C LEU A 44 -12.16 3.87 -0.46
N MET A 45 -11.56 2.76 -0.04
CA MET A 45 -10.79 1.91 -0.94
C MET A 45 -11.68 1.30 -2.04
N ILE A 46 -12.89 0.85 -1.69
CA ILE A 46 -13.82 0.29 -2.67
C ILE A 46 -14.30 1.37 -3.67
N ASP A 47 -14.63 2.55 -3.17
CA ASP A 47 -15.19 3.62 -3.99
C ASP A 47 -14.13 4.26 -4.91
N GLU A 48 -12.90 4.43 -4.42
CA GLU A 48 -11.84 5.16 -5.13
C GLU A 48 -10.92 4.27 -5.98
N SER A 49 -10.97 2.94 -5.84
CA SER A 49 -10.09 2.04 -6.57
C SER A 49 -10.18 2.19 -8.09
N GLY A 50 -11.38 2.44 -8.60
CA GLY A 50 -11.60 2.66 -10.03
C GLY A 50 -11.01 3.98 -10.54
N TYR A 51 -11.08 5.03 -9.74
CA TYR A 51 -10.45 6.31 -10.08
C TYR A 51 -8.93 6.20 -10.03
N THR A 52 -8.38 5.37 -9.15
CA THR A 52 -6.95 5.09 -9.11
C THR A 52 -6.47 4.44 -10.41
N ASP A 53 -7.20 3.44 -10.91
CA ASP A 53 -6.91 2.81 -12.20
C ASP A 53 -6.97 3.85 -13.34
N ASP A 54 -7.99 4.71 -13.35
CA ASP A 54 -8.12 5.78 -14.35
C ASP A 54 -6.98 6.79 -14.27
N TRP A 55 -6.57 7.16 -13.06
CA TRP A 55 -5.43 8.03 -12.86
C TRP A 55 -4.13 7.41 -13.40
N LEU A 56 -3.90 6.14 -13.13
CA LEU A 56 -2.72 5.42 -13.62
C LEU A 56 -2.66 5.36 -15.16
N THR A 57 -3.81 5.31 -15.85
CA THR A 57 -3.79 5.30 -17.32
C THR A 57 -3.25 6.58 -17.95
N GLN A 58 -3.27 7.71 -17.24
CA GLN A 58 -2.67 8.96 -17.71
C GLN A 58 -1.15 8.83 -17.83
N PHE A 59 -0.55 7.87 -17.19
CA PHE A 59 0.88 7.56 -17.24
C PHE A 59 1.22 6.39 -18.17
N GLY A 60 0.29 5.98 -19.03
CA GLY A 60 0.50 4.93 -20.01
C GLY A 60 0.22 3.52 -19.52
N PHE A 61 -0.31 3.33 -18.31
CA PHE A 61 -0.74 2.03 -17.84
C PHE A 61 -2.06 1.63 -18.47
N SER A 62 -2.26 0.35 -18.71
CA SER A 62 -3.53 -0.20 -19.21
C SER A 62 -4.02 -1.35 -18.33
N PHE A 63 -5.33 -1.45 -18.23
CA PHE A 63 -6.06 -2.44 -17.44
C PHE A 63 -7.12 -3.06 -18.36
N ASP A 64 -6.69 -3.94 -19.26
CA ASP A 64 -7.55 -4.45 -20.34
C ASP A 64 -8.39 -5.66 -19.91
N THR A 65 -8.06 -6.26 -18.79
CA THR A 65 -8.75 -7.43 -18.26
C THR A 65 -9.09 -7.27 -16.79
N ALA A 66 -10.14 -7.95 -16.37
CA ALA A 66 -10.43 -8.15 -14.96
C ALA A 66 -10.62 -9.64 -14.69
N SER A 67 -10.13 -10.10 -13.56
CA SER A 67 -10.14 -11.52 -13.19
C SER A 67 -10.57 -11.68 -11.74
N THR A 68 -11.10 -12.85 -11.41
CA THR A 68 -11.31 -13.26 -10.02
C THR A 68 -10.10 -14.05 -9.54
N PHE A 69 -9.71 -13.86 -8.30
CA PHE A 69 -8.60 -14.59 -7.69
C PHE A 69 -9.10 -15.86 -7.00
N ALA A 70 -8.44 -16.98 -7.27
CA ALA A 70 -8.68 -18.26 -6.60
C ALA A 70 -10.15 -18.73 -6.59
N GLY A 71 -10.93 -18.39 -7.61
CA GLY A 71 -12.35 -18.77 -7.70
C GLY A 71 -13.27 -18.01 -6.74
N ASN A 72 -12.79 -17.03 -6.04
CA ASN A 72 -13.60 -16.17 -5.18
C ASN A 72 -14.24 -15.06 -6.00
N SER A 73 -15.58 -15.05 -6.07
CA SER A 73 -16.33 -14.05 -6.84
C SER A 73 -16.17 -12.61 -6.34
N TRP A 74 -15.68 -12.43 -5.11
CA TRP A 74 -15.47 -11.13 -4.49
C TRP A 74 -14.09 -10.54 -4.76
N CYS A 75 -13.12 -11.35 -5.11
CA CYS A 75 -11.76 -10.92 -5.40
C CYS A 75 -11.58 -10.66 -6.90
N ALA A 76 -12.12 -9.56 -7.40
CA ALA A 76 -11.78 -9.09 -8.72
C ALA A 76 -10.56 -8.19 -8.66
N TYR A 77 -9.63 -8.41 -9.53
CA TYR A 77 -8.48 -7.55 -9.73
C TYR A 77 -8.28 -7.25 -11.20
N THR A 78 -7.72 -6.10 -11.46
CA THR A 78 -7.37 -5.63 -12.79
C THR A 78 -5.86 -5.60 -12.90
N PRO A 79 -5.23 -6.67 -13.41
CA PRO A 79 -3.79 -6.65 -13.60
C PRO A 79 -3.40 -5.59 -14.63
N ILE A 80 -2.26 -4.95 -14.40
CA ILE A 80 -1.67 -4.07 -15.40
C ILE A 80 -1.36 -4.90 -16.62
N THR A 81 -1.96 -4.52 -17.73
CA THR A 81 -1.75 -5.11 -19.04
C THR A 81 -1.01 -4.11 -19.94
N GLY A 82 -0.42 -4.57 -21.00
CA GLY A 82 0.33 -3.74 -21.91
C GLY A 82 1.81 -4.01 -21.90
N LYS A 83 2.55 -3.20 -22.61
CA LYS A 83 3.91 -3.47 -23.10
C LYS A 83 4.92 -4.00 -22.08
N LYS A 84 4.66 -3.88 -20.79
CA LYS A 84 5.66 -4.18 -19.77
C LYS A 84 5.00 -4.37 -18.40
N ALA A 85 3.99 -5.24 -18.36
CA ALA A 85 3.38 -5.62 -17.09
C ALA A 85 4.46 -6.04 -16.08
N LEU A 86 4.44 -5.42 -14.95
CA LEU A 86 5.09 -5.77 -13.68
C LEU A 86 6.60 -5.57 -13.55
N THR A 87 7.47 -5.90 -14.49
CA THR A 87 8.91 -5.86 -14.23
C THR A 87 9.67 -4.73 -14.91
N GLU A 88 9.22 -4.29 -16.06
CA GLU A 88 9.90 -3.21 -16.78
C GLU A 88 9.04 -1.97 -17.00
N GLY A 89 7.72 -2.10 -16.95
CA GLY A 89 6.81 -1.01 -17.31
C GLY A 89 6.42 -0.13 -16.15
N TYR A 90 5.91 -0.72 -15.08
CA TYR A 90 5.33 0.04 -13.98
C TYR A 90 6.34 0.98 -13.32
N TYR A 91 7.42 0.44 -12.80
CA TYR A 91 8.44 1.24 -12.13
C TYR A 91 9.20 2.15 -13.10
N THR A 92 9.50 1.68 -14.29
CA THR A 92 10.25 2.43 -15.28
C THR A 92 9.48 3.66 -15.76
N GLU A 93 8.20 3.51 -16.09
CA GLU A 93 7.37 4.64 -16.56
C GLU A 93 7.04 5.61 -15.40
N ALA A 94 6.75 5.09 -14.22
CA ALA A 94 6.53 5.93 -13.03
C ALA A 94 7.79 6.72 -12.67
N TYR A 95 8.96 6.08 -12.68
CA TYR A 95 10.24 6.71 -12.40
C TYR A 95 10.58 7.78 -13.43
N LYS A 96 10.41 7.48 -14.70
CA LYS A 96 10.61 8.46 -15.79
C LYS A 96 9.71 9.68 -15.61
N ARG A 97 8.43 9.45 -15.35
CA ARG A 97 7.49 10.54 -15.13
C ARG A 97 7.81 11.35 -13.89
N PHE A 98 8.25 10.70 -12.82
CA PHE A 98 8.71 11.37 -11.61
C PHE A 98 9.89 12.31 -11.90
N GLN A 99 10.88 11.84 -12.67
CA GLN A 99 12.03 12.66 -13.07
C GLN A 99 11.62 13.82 -13.97
N GLU A 100 10.72 13.61 -14.94
CA GLU A 100 10.18 14.66 -15.82
C GLU A 100 9.50 15.78 -15.03
N LEU A 101 8.90 15.44 -13.88
CA LEU A 101 8.27 16.39 -12.96
C LEU A 101 9.26 17.06 -12.00
N GLY A 102 10.56 16.78 -12.13
CA GLY A 102 11.60 17.35 -11.29
C GLY A 102 11.78 16.62 -9.94
N GLY A 103 11.25 15.44 -9.81
CA GLY A 103 11.39 14.63 -8.58
C GLY A 103 12.84 14.19 -8.36
N THR A 104 13.26 14.19 -7.11
CA THR A 104 14.56 13.65 -6.66
C THR A 104 14.37 12.25 -6.08
N TYR A 105 15.19 11.30 -6.52
CA TYR A 105 15.18 9.92 -6.06
C TYR A 105 16.52 9.57 -5.43
N LEU A 106 16.50 9.23 -4.16
CA LEU A 106 17.69 8.84 -3.41
C LEU A 106 17.68 7.32 -3.25
N LEU A 107 18.54 6.65 -4.00
CA LEU A 107 18.79 5.21 -3.84
C LEU A 107 19.72 4.96 -2.66
N GLU A 108 19.73 3.72 -2.15
CA GLU A 108 20.58 3.32 -1.04
C GLU A 108 20.47 4.30 0.14
N THR A 109 19.26 4.81 0.38
CA THR A 109 18.99 5.80 1.42
C THR A 109 17.80 5.34 2.26
N GLU A 110 18.05 5.09 3.52
CA GLU A 110 17.07 4.64 4.50
C GLU A 110 16.50 5.85 5.26
N GLY A 111 15.18 6.06 5.19
CA GLY A 111 14.49 6.93 6.13
C GLY A 111 14.35 6.20 7.46
N TYR A 112 14.72 6.83 8.57
CA TYR A 112 14.74 6.17 9.86
C TYR A 112 13.96 6.91 10.97
N ASP A 113 13.63 8.18 10.75
CA ASP A 113 12.88 8.98 11.73
C ASP A 113 12.14 10.14 11.08
N LEU A 114 11.17 10.73 11.79
CA LEU A 114 10.44 11.91 11.37
C LEU A 114 10.98 13.17 12.06
N ILE A 115 10.88 14.31 11.39
CA ILE A 115 11.16 15.61 11.98
C ILE A 115 9.83 16.23 12.36
N GLN A 116 9.66 16.54 13.64
CA GLN A 116 8.47 17.18 14.16
C GLN A 116 8.78 18.55 14.77
N GLU A 117 7.92 19.51 14.49
CA GLU A 117 7.95 20.83 15.07
C GLU A 117 6.51 21.24 15.42
N ASP A 118 6.28 21.61 16.68
CA ASP A 118 4.97 22.03 17.19
C ASP A 118 3.82 21.04 16.88
N GLY A 119 4.11 19.72 16.96
CA GLY A 119 3.15 18.65 16.70
C GLY A 119 2.81 18.46 15.22
N LYS A 120 3.65 18.94 14.31
CA LYS A 120 3.53 18.73 12.87
C LYS A 120 4.78 18.06 12.33
N VAL A 121 4.58 17.10 11.45
CA VAL A 121 5.69 16.53 10.70
C VAL A 121 6.17 17.55 9.66
N THR A 122 7.45 17.91 9.73
CA THR A 122 8.10 18.92 8.88
C THR A 122 9.22 18.32 8.03
N GLY A 123 9.42 17.02 8.11
CA GLY A 123 10.46 16.37 7.34
C GLY A 123 10.77 14.94 7.78
N ILE A 124 11.90 14.46 7.30
CA ILE A 124 12.39 13.10 7.55
C ILE A 124 13.90 13.12 7.77
N LEU A 125 14.39 12.28 8.67
CA LEU A 125 15.78 11.94 8.82
C LEU A 125 16.08 10.68 8.00
N ALA A 126 17.14 10.73 7.22
CA ALA A 126 17.55 9.62 6.39
C ALA A 126 19.07 9.44 6.39
N ARG A 127 19.52 8.25 6.05
CA ARG A 127 20.93 7.88 6.00
C ARG A 127 21.25 7.08 4.75
N SER A 128 22.34 7.43 4.08
CA SER A 128 22.90 6.59 3.03
C SER A 128 23.37 5.24 3.60
N THR A 129 22.89 4.16 3.02
CA THR A 129 23.37 2.81 3.37
C THR A 129 24.71 2.46 2.72
N ALA A 130 25.14 3.25 1.73
CA ALA A 130 26.41 3.06 1.02
C ALA A 130 27.61 3.63 1.81
N ASP A 131 27.46 4.80 2.42
CA ASP A 131 28.58 5.53 3.04
C ASP A 131 28.27 6.15 4.40
N GLY A 132 27.04 6.01 4.88
CA GLY A 132 26.60 6.55 6.18
C GLY A 132 26.31 8.05 6.19
N THR A 133 26.26 8.71 5.03
CA THR A 133 25.92 10.15 4.96
C THR A 133 24.53 10.38 5.53
N GLU A 134 24.40 11.30 6.46
CA GLU A 134 23.14 11.71 7.08
C GLU A 134 22.44 12.79 6.25
N TYR A 135 21.14 12.67 6.11
CA TYR A 135 20.28 13.62 5.44
C TYR A 135 19.22 14.15 6.39
N VAL A 136 19.06 15.45 6.41
CA VAL A 136 17.93 16.14 7.03
C VAL A 136 17.09 16.71 5.91
N ILE A 137 15.91 16.14 5.66
CA ILE A 137 15.07 16.51 4.54
C ILE A 137 13.82 17.19 5.07
N HIS A 138 13.69 18.49 4.84
CA HIS A 138 12.49 19.25 5.20
C HIS A 138 11.46 19.18 4.06
N ALA A 139 10.20 19.05 4.44
CA ALA A 139 9.07 18.97 3.51
C ALA A 139 7.79 19.53 4.14
N ASP A 140 6.91 20.07 3.31
CA ASP A 140 5.59 20.53 3.74
C ASP A 140 4.65 19.36 4.09
N ALA A 141 4.91 18.17 3.53
CA ALA A 141 4.19 16.94 3.82
C ALA A 141 5.09 15.71 3.62
N VAL A 142 4.87 14.68 4.41
CA VAL A 142 5.57 13.38 4.30
C VAL A 142 4.54 12.28 4.06
N ILE A 143 4.78 11.46 3.04
CA ILE A 143 3.97 10.27 2.75
C ILE A 143 4.81 9.04 3.13
N LEU A 144 4.34 8.29 4.14
CA LEU A 144 4.93 7.02 4.52
C LEU A 144 4.41 5.90 3.61
N ALA A 145 5.23 5.45 2.69
CA ALA A 145 4.94 4.34 1.79
C ALA A 145 5.97 3.19 1.97
N THR A 146 6.42 2.99 3.20
CA THR A 146 7.53 2.10 3.57
C THR A 146 7.12 0.65 3.80
N GLY A 147 5.90 0.29 3.45
CA GLY A 147 5.36 -1.05 3.66
C GLY A 147 4.92 -1.30 5.11
N GLY A 148 4.78 -2.56 5.45
CA GLY A 148 4.34 -3.01 6.77
C GLY A 148 5.49 -3.37 7.70
N PHE A 149 5.21 -4.24 8.67
CA PHE A 149 6.19 -4.70 9.66
C PHE A 149 6.29 -6.25 9.73
N ALA A 150 5.80 -6.95 8.72
CA ALA A 150 5.86 -8.43 8.69
C ALA A 150 7.29 -9.00 8.60
N GLY A 151 8.31 -8.15 8.44
CA GLY A 151 9.72 -8.51 8.55
C GLY A 151 10.31 -8.32 9.95
N SER A 152 9.54 -7.77 10.90
CA SER A 152 9.98 -7.51 12.28
C SER A 152 9.30 -8.45 13.26
N ALA A 153 10.01 -9.46 13.73
CA ALA A 153 9.51 -10.39 14.75
C ALA A 153 9.12 -9.67 16.05
N GLU A 154 9.81 -8.59 16.39
CA GLU A 154 9.51 -7.78 17.57
C GLU A 154 8.15 -7.08 17.43
N MET A 155 7.88 -6.45 16.27
CA MET A 155 6.61 -5.79 16.04
C MET A 155 5.46 -6.80 15.88
N GLU A 156 5.71 -7.95 15.28
CA GLU A 156 4.72 -9.03 15.24
C GLU A 156 4.36 -9.49 16.64
N GLU A 157 5.33 -9.75 17.51
CA GLU A 157 5.09 -10.10 18.91
C GLU A 157 4.33 -8.99 19.65
N LYS A 158 4.74 -7.74 19.46
CA LYS A 158 4.14 -6.58 20.14
C LYS A 158 2.69 -6.34 19.72
N TYR A 159 2.38 -6.44 18.45
CA TYR A 159 1.10 -6.00 17.90
C TYR A 159 0.14 -7.14 17.55
N PHE A 160 0.63 -8.34 17.24
CA PHE A 160 -0.21 -9.47 16.85
C PHE A 160 -0.25 -10.59 17.86
N GLU A 161 0.89 -11.10 18.31
CA GLU A 161 0.91 -12.30 19.14
C GLU A 161 0.14 -12.12 20.45
N ASN A 162 0.20 -10.94 21.04
CA ASN A 162 -0.51 -10.65 22.28
C ASN A 162 -2.01 -10.39 22.09
N THR A 163 -2.45 -10.06 20.89
CA THR A 163 -3.83 -9.65 20.62
C THR A 163 -4.62 -10.74 19.92
N TYR A 164 -4.07 -11.32 18.88
CA TYR A 164 -4.77 -12.23 17.98
C TYR A 164 -4.26 -13.67 18.08
N TYR A 165 -3.03 -13.87 18.50
CA TYR A 165 -2.40 -15.17 18.56
C TYR A 165 -1.42 -15.23 19.72
N PRO A 166 -1.87 -15.63 20.92
CA PRO A 166 -1.10 -15.52 22.18
C PRO A 166 0.04 -16.53 22.30
N ILE A 167 0.42 -17.21 21.21
CA ILE A 167 1.51 -18.17 21.20
C ILE A 167 2.73 -17.51 20.58
N LYS A 168 3.73 -17.19 21.40
CA LYS A 168 4.98 -16.59 20.95
C LYS A 168 5.64 -17.41 19.83
N GLY A 169 6.03 -16.74 18.77
CA GLY A 169 6.65 -17.36 17.60
C GLY A 169 5.71 -18.17 16.72
N ALA A 170 4.40 -18.08 16.94
CA ALA A 170 3.41 -18.73 16.08
C ALA A 170 3.29 -18.06 14.70
N TRP A 171 3.51 -16.76 14.65
CA TRP A 171 3.51 -16.02 13.41
C TRP A 171 4.76 -16.33 12.58
N LYS A 172 4.55 -16.55 11.30
CA LYS A 172 5.61 -16.79 10.33
C LYS A 172 5.55 -15.69 9.29
N MET A 173 6.63 -14.97 9.15
CA MET A 173 6.74 -13.97 8.12
C MET A 173 6.49 -14.57 6.74
N PHE A 174 5.61 -13.94 5.99
CA PHE A 174 5.34 -14.25 4.60
C PHE A 174 5.47 -12.96 3.77
N GLY A 175 6.47 -12.89 2.89
CA GLY A 175 6.68 -11.75 2.03
C GLY A 175 8.06 -11.10 2.20
N MET A 176 8.10 -9.79 2.15
CA MET A 176 9.35 -9.02 2.08
C MET A 176 9.93 -8.77 3.48
N GLN A 177 11.14 -9.27 3.71
CA GLN A 177 11.86 -9.11 4.98
C GLN A 177 12.21 -7.65 5.30
N GLN A 178 12.32 -6.82 4.28
CA GLN A 178 12.59 -5.40 4.42
C GLN A 178 11.40 -4.58 4.95
N ASN A 179 10.23 -5.18 5.08
CA ASN A 179 9.10 -4.58 5.78
C ASN A 179 9.33 -4.66 7.29
N ASP A 180 10.29 -3.91 7.80
CA ASP A 180 10.75 -3.96 9.19
C ASP A 180 9.97 -3.05 10.14
N GLY A 181 9.09 -2.22 9.61
CA GLY A 181 8.20 -1.37 10.40
C GLY A 181 8.85 -0.16 11.05
N LYS A 182 10.13 0.15 10.81
CA LYS A 182 10.84 1.26 11.44
C LYS A 182 10.08 2.58 11.35
N MET A 183 9.65 2.95 10.15
CA MET A 183 8.93 4.21 9.96
C MET A 183 7.50 4.20 10.52
N ILE A 184 6.89 3.01 10.66
CA ILE A 184 5.63 2.86 11.40
C ILE A 184 5.89 3.11 12.88
N GLN A 185 6.94 2.53 13.43
CA GLN A 185 7.30 2.74 14.84
C GLN A 185 7.67 4.20 15.10
N ALA A 186 8.47 4.83 14.23
CA ALA A 186 8.77 6.26 14.33
C ALA A 186 7.49 7.13 14.37
N ALA A 187 6.51 6.82 13.51
CA ALA A 187 5.24 7.55 13.50
C ALA A 187 4.32 7.24 14.71
N LEU A 188 4.56 6.16 15.44
CA LEU A 188 3.80 5.82 16.65
C LEU A 188 4.46 6.37 17.93
N ASP A 189 5.76 6.57 17.91
CA ASP A 189 6.54 7.10 19.05
C ASP A 189 6.46 8.63 19.14
N ASP A 190 6.03 9.27 18.07
CA ASP A 190 5.76 10.69 17.93
C ASP A 190 4.31 11.06 18.30
#